data_8b8f4378199650db00fed0c10719945c
#
_entry.id   8b8f4378199650db00fed0c10719945c
#
_cell.length_a   1.000
_cell.length_b   1.000
_cell.length_c   1.000
_cell.angle_alpha   90.00
_cell.angle_beta   90.00
_cell.angle_gamma   90.00
#
_symmetry.space_group_name_H-M   'P 1'
#
loop_
_entity.id
_entity.type
_entity.pdbx_description
1 polymer ?
#
loop_
_entity_poly.entity_id
_entity_poly.type
_entity_poly.pdbx_seq_one_letter_code
_entity_poly.pdbx_strand_id
1 'polypeptide(L)'
;SGAWVSELFPHLGSVIDDICVLNAMHCESDGHDKATLAAHTGSAQFARPSTGSWVSYGLGTENQNLPSFMVLGPAAPYAGSQTWGSDFLPACHQGTHLVPGKNPLPNIKPQNSNLTLQKMELSLRQKINRTYLNEPSLDQQLDARIRSFETAFGMQREAPEAFNFAEESDETMDLYGIERGTTTGFGWQCLVARRLAERGVR
;
A
#
# COMPACT_ATOMS: atom_id res chain seq x y z
N SER A 1 21.49 -23.91 -1.62
CA SER A 1 20.40 -24.18 -2.60
C SER A 1 20.92 -24.61 -3.97
N GLY A 2 22.17 -24.30 -4.31
CA GLY A 2 22.73 -24.49 -5.64
C GLY A 2 22.17 -23.55 -6.70
N ALA A 3 21.43 -22.51 -6.30
CA ALA A 3 20.96 -21.47 -7.22
C ALA A 3 22.11 -20.56 -7.65
N TRP A 4 22.16 -20.22 -8.95
CA TRP A 4 23.11 -19.26 -9.47
C TRP A 4 22.60 -17.85 -9.29
N VAL A 5 23.42 -16.98 -8.71
CA VAL A 5 23.14 -15.56 -8.50
C VAL A 5 24.23 -14.74 -9.16
N SER A 6 23.84 -13.67 -9.89
CA SER A 6 24.80 -12.76 -10.47
C SER A 6 25.65 -12.07 -9.40
N GLU A 7 26.94 -11.86 -9.68
CA GLU A 7 27.85 -11.07 -8.87
C GLU A 7 27.40 -9.60 -8.64
N LEU A 8 26.48 -9.13 -9.46
CA LEU A 8 25.83 -7.80 -9.31
C LEU A 8 24.88 -7.73 -8.09
N PHE A 9 24.51 -8.88 -7.52
CA PHE A 9 23.60 -8.96 -6.38
C PHE A 9 24.24 -9.69 -5.16
N PRO A 10 25.35 -9.15 -4.61
CA PRO A 10 26.09 -9.86 -3.56
C PRO A 10 25.24 -10.08 -2.28
N HIS A 11 24.42 -9.11 -1.90
CA HIS A 11 23.55 -9.22 -0.73
C HIS A 11 22.40 -10.22 -0.96
N LEU A 12 21.83 -10.27 -2.16
CA LEU A 12 20.84 -11.30 -2.51
C LEU A 12 21.48 -12.69 -2.49
N GLY A 13 22.72 -12.81 -3.01
CA GLY A 13 23.47 -14.05 -2.98
C GLY A 13 23.72 -14.58 -1.55
N SER A 14 23.92 -13.70 -0.57
CA SER A 14 24.14 -14.10 0.83
C SER A 14 22.91 -14.69 1.52
N VAL A 15 21.71 -14.43 1.02
CA VAL A 15 20.42 -14.90 1.58
C VAL A 15 19.66 -15.81 0.61
N ILE A 16 20.30 -16.28 -0.46
CA ILE A 16 19.60 -17.02 -1.53
C ILE A 16 19.00 -18.35 -1.04
N ASP A 17 19.52 -18.93 0.01
CA ASP A 17 19.00 -20.17 0.58
C ASP A 17 17.69 -19.97 1.34
N ASP A 18 17.39 -18.73 1.73
CA ASP A 18 16.14 -18.34 2.38
C ASP A 18 15.07 -17.89 1.37
N ILE A 19 15.40 -17.88 0.07
CA ILE A 19 14.55 -17.38 -1.01
C ILE A 19 14.13 -18.53 -1.94
N CYS A 20 12.84 -18.55 -2.32
CA CYS A 20 12.34 -19.43 -3.35
C CYS A 20 12.52 -18.79 -4.73
N VAL A 21 13.39 -19.36 -5.57
CA VAL A 21 13.66 -18.86 -6.92
C VAL A 21 12.78 -19.59 -7.94
N LEU A 22 11.90 -18.85 -8.63
CA LEU A 22 11.00 -19.37 -9.66
C LEU A 22 11.60 -19.14 -11.05
N ASN A 23 12.42 -20.05 -11.53
CA ASN A 23 13.17 -19.90 -12.80
C ASN A 23 12.32 -19.98 -14.07
N ALA A 24 11.12 -20.57 -14.01
CA ALA A 24 10.28 -20.82 -15.17
C ALA A 24 9.11 -19.84 -15.33
N MET A 25 9.15 -18.70 -14.65
CA MET A 25 8.10 -17.68 -14.76
C MET A 25 8.13 -17.05 -16.15
N HIS A 26 6.97 -17.06 -16.80
CA HIS A 26 6.75 -16.40 -18.10
C HIS A 26 5.36 -15.79 -18.16
N CYS A 27 5.14 -14.89 -19.08
CA CYS A 27 3.87 -14.24 -19.32
C CYS A 27 3.39 -14.52 -20.76
N GLU A 28 2.07 -14.49 -20.97
CA GLU A 28 1.45 -14.67 -22.28
C GLU A 28 1.70 -13.50 -23.25
N SER A 29 2.23 -12.38 -22.76
CA SER A 29 2.48 -11.17 -23.54
C SER A 29 3.91 -10.68 -23.37
N ASP A 30 4.50 -10.23 -24.47
CA ASP A 30 5.78 -9.53 -24.54
C ASP A 30 5.64 -8.00 -24.41
N GLY A 31 4.41 -7.47 -24.50
CA GLY A 31 4.13 -6.05 -24.28
C GLY A 31 4.21 -5.67 -22.81
N HIS A 32 4.96 -4.61 -22.48
CA HIS A 32 5.18 -4.18 -21.10
C HIS A 32 3.89 -3.90 -20.32
N ASP A 33 2.89 -3.29 -20.94
CA ASP A 33 1.59 -2.99 -20.32
C ASP A 33 0.82 -4.25 -19.94
N LYS A 34 0.68 -5.16 -20.87
CA LYS A 34 -0.02 -6.44 -20.69
C LYS A 34 0.73 -7.38 -19.76
N ALA A 35 2.04 -7.49 -19.91
CA ALA A 35 2.88 -8.31 -19.04
C ALA A 35 2.86 -7.80 -17.60
N THR A 36 2.93 -6.48 -17.40
CA THR A 36 2.82 -5.87 -16.08
C THR A 36 1.44 -6.13 -15.46
N LEU A 37 0.37 -5.98 -16.24
CA LEU A 37 -0.98 -6.28 -15.77
C LEU A 37 -1.11 -7.75 -15.35
N ALA A 38 -0.64 -8.68 -16.20
CA ALA A 38 -0.67 -10.11 -15.92
C ALA A 38 0.10 -10.48 -14.65
N ALA A 39 1.28 -9.89 -14.43
CA ALA A 39 2.10 -10.13 -13.24
C ALA A 39 1.39 -9.72 -11.93
N HIS A 40 0.55 -8.67 -11.98
CA HIS A 40 -0.14 -8.16 -10.80
C HIS A 40 -1.55 -8.73 -10.61
N THR A 41 -2.23 -9.15 -11.67
CA THR A 41 -3.65 -9.53 -11.64
C THR A 41 -3.93 -10.94 -12.15
N GLY A 42 -2.94 -11.61 -12.73
CA GLY A 42 -3.09 -12.92 -13.36
C GLY A 42 -3.80 -12.88 -14.73
N SER A 43 -3.99 -11.69 -15.33
CA SER A 43 -4.61 -11.55 -16.66
C SER A 43 -3.99 -10.40 -17.43
N ALA A 44 -3.62 -10.67 -18.70
CA ALA A 44 -3.11 -9.65 -19.62
C ALA A 44 -4.23 -8.89 -20.38
N GLN A 45 -5.46 -9.34 -20.30
CA GLN A 45 -6.56 -8.86 -21.15
C GLN A 45 -7.71 -8.20 -20.37
N PHE A 46 -7.96 -8.65 -19.15
CA PHE A 46 -9.12 -8.23 -18.37
C PHE A 46 -8.68 -7.61 -17.06
N ALA A 47 -9.37 -6.56 -16.66
CA ALA A 47 -9.23 -6.03 -15.32
C ALA A 47 -9.70 -7.08 -14.31
N ARG A 48 -8.83 -7.39 -13.34
CA ARG A 48 -9.08 -8.31 -12.23
C ARG A 48 -8.46 -7.75 -10.96
N PRO A 49 -8.97 -8.13 -9.79
CA PRO A 49 -8.35 -7.69 -8.56
C PRO A 49 -6.86 -8.06 -8.52
N SER A 50 -6.04 -7.12 -8.11
CA SER A 50 -4.60 -7.34 -7.94
C SER A 50 -4.31 -8.32 -6.81
N THR A 51 -3.12 -8.90 -6.81
CA THR A 51 -2.66 -9.80 -5.74
C THR A 51 -2.81 -9.15 -4.36
N GLY A 52 -2.43 -7.86 -4.21
CA GLY A 52 -2.60 -7.14 -2.94
C GLY A 52 -4.06 -6.94 -2.56
N SER A 53 -4.95 -6.72 -3.52
CA SER A 53 -6.40 -6.65 -3.26
C SER A 53 -6.97 -7.98 -2.78
N TRP A 54 -6.53 -9.10 -3.34
CA TRP A 54 -6.90 -10.45 -2.88
C TRP A 54 -6.38 -10.73 -1.47
N VAL A 55 -5.14 -10.36 -1.17
CA VAL A 55 -4.56 -10.50 0.18
C VAL A 55 -5.36 -9.66 1.18
N SER A 56 -5.65 -8.42 0.84
CA SER A 56 -6.49 -7.53 1.67
C SER A 56 -7.90 -8.12 1.90
N TYR A 57 -8.53 -8.67 0.85
CA TYR A 57 -9.86 -9.27 0.94
C TYR A 57 -9.87 -10.54 1.79
N GLY A 58 -8.90 -11.43 1.60
CA GLY A 58 -8.87 -12.74 2.27
C GLY A 58 -8.36 -12.68 3.71
N LEU A 59 -7.39 -11.82 4.02
CA LEU A 59 -6.75 -11.74 5.33
C LEU A 59 -7.19 -10.52 6.16
N GLY A 60 -7.87 -9.54 5.52
CA GLY A 60 -8.28 -8.31 6.20
C GLY A 60 -7.11 -7.40 6.55
N THR A 61 -7.30 -6.58 7.56
CA THR A 61 -6.29 -5.64 8.08
C THR A 61 -6.05 -5.87 9.57
N GLU A 62 -4.81 -5.65 9.99
CA GLU A 62 -4.43 -5.63 11.41
C GLU A 62 -4.44 -4.20 11.97
N ASN A 63 -4.67 -3.20 11.11
CA ASN A 63 -4.72 -1.78 11.49
C ASN A 63 -5.98 -1.12 10.93
N GLN A 64 -6.76 -0.46 11.82
CA GLN A 64 -8.00 0.23 11.45
C GLN A 64 -7.76 1.66 10.92
N ASN A 65 -6.56 2.20 11.07
CA ASN A 65 -6.21 3.58 10.72
C ASN A 65 -5.34 3.69 9.47
N LEU A 66 -4.86 2.55 8.93
CA LEU A 66 -4.09 2.50 7.70
C LEU A 66 -4.80 1.62 6.67
N PRO A 67 -4.66 1.90 5.37
CA PRO A 67 -5.12 0.97 4.33
C PRO A 67 -4.48 -0.40 4.51
N SER A 68 -5.23 -1.46 4.28
CA SER A 68 -4.71 -2.83 4.35
C SER A 68 -3.72 -3.15 3.22
N PHE A 69 -3.78 -2.40 2.13
CA PHE A 69 -2.92 -2.57 0.97
C PHE A 69 -2.34 -1.23 0.51
N MET A 70 -1.02 -1.12 0.52
CA MET A 70 -0.29 0.06 0.04
C MET A 70 0.70 -0.30 -1.05
N VAL A 71 0.86 0.60 -2.01
CA VAL A 71 1.75 0.45 -3.17
C VAL A 71 2.78 1.55 -3.14
N LEU A 72 4.06 1.20 -3.05
CA LEU A 72 5.16 2.15 -3.06
C LEU A 72 5.80 2.22 -4.45
N GLY A 73 5.89 3.41 -5.00
CA GLY A 73 6.54 3.60 -6.29
C GLY A 73 6.59 5.06 -6.71
N PRO A 74 7.68 5.50 -7.37
CA PRO A 74 7.84 6.90 -7.79
C PRO A 74 6.89 7.29 -8.92
N ALA A 75 6.40 6.30 -9.67
CA ALA A 75 5.49 6.48 -10.79
C ALA A 75 4.57 5.26 -10.93
N ALA A 76 3.47 5.43 -11.63
CA ALA A 76 2.64 4.32 -12.03
C ALA A 76 3.39 3.43 -13.04
N PRO A 77 3.24 2.09 -12.96
CA PRO A 77 3.79 1.16 -13.93
C PRO A 77 3.08 1.27 -15.28
N TYR A 78 3.54 0.55 -16.30
CA TYR A 78 3.01 0.61 -17.67
C TYR A 78 1.49 0.38 -17.77
N ALA A 79 0.93 -0.51 -16.95
CA ALA A 79 -0.52 -0.76 -16.89
C ALA A 79 -1.28 0.21 -15.95
N GLY A 80 -0.61 1.21 -15.41
CA GLY A 80 -1.20 2.22 -14.54
C GLY A 80 -1.81 1.66 -13.24
N SER A 81 -2.84 2.32 -12.76
CA SER A 81 -3.50 1.98 -11.50
C SER A 81 -4.26 0.63 -11.52
N GLN A 82 -4.44 0.01 -12.67
CA GLN A 82 -5.04 -1.32 -12.77
C GLN A 82 -4.20 -2.38 -12.04
N THR A 83 -2.88 -2.17 -11.88
CA THR A 83 -1.98 -3.08 -11.18
C THR A 83 -2.22 -3.18 -9.67
N TRP A 84 -3.00 -2.28 -9.10
CA TRP A 84 -3.43 -2.32 -7.68
C TRP A 84 -4.94 -2.09 -7.51
N GLY A 85 -5.70 -2.31 -8.58
CA GLY A 85 -7.16 -2.21 -8.56
C GLY A 85 -7.81 -3.33 -7.77
N SER A 86 -8.98 -3.04 -7.19
CA SER A 86 -9.84 -4.04 -6.54
C SER A 86 -10.88 -4.64 -7.48
N ASP A 87 -11.14 -3.99 -8.61
CA ASP A 87 -12.11 -4.36 -9.66
C ASP A 87 -13.47 -4.79 -9.09
N PHE A 88 -13.81 -6.08 -9.18
CA PHE A 88 -15.10 -6.60 -8.68
C PHE A 88 -15.11 -6.84 -7.15
N LEU A 89 -13.97 -6.73 -6.46
CA LEU A 89 -13.94 -6.72 -5.00
C LEU A 89 -14.37 -5.34 -4.47
N PRO A 90 -14.82 -5.26 -3.20
CA PRO A 90 -15.15 -3.97 -2.60
C PRO A 90 -13.98 -2.98 -2.67
N ALA A 91 -14.29 -1.72 -2.94
CA ALA A 91 -13.29 -0.65 -3.16
C ALA A 91 -12.34 -0.41 -1.96
N CYS A 92 -12.71 -0.83 -0.75
CA CYS A 92 -11.84 -0.76 0.43
C CYS A 92 -10.58 -1.64 0.33
N HIS A 93 -10.54 -2.58 -0.63
CA HIS A 93 -9.39 -3.45 -0.89
C HIS A 93 -8.48 -2.93 -2.00
N GLN A 94 -8.79 -1.76 -2.57
CA GLN A 94 -7.93 -1.13 -3.57
C GLN A 94 -6.65 -0.62 -2.93
N GLY A 95 -5.52 -0.76 -3.65
CA GLY A 95 -4.23 -0.27 -3.19
C GLY A 95 -4.17 1.26 -3.10
N THR A 96 -3.56 1.75 -2.03
CA THR A 96 -3.26 3.17 -1.84
C THR A 96 -1.84 3.46 -2.29
N HIS A 97 -1.68 4.30 -3.32
CA HIS A 97 -0.36 4.60 -3.88
C HIS A 97 0.38 5.64 -3.04
N LEU A 98 1.58 5.28 -2.61
CA LEU A 98 2.56 6.13 -1.94
C LEU A 98 3.65 6.54 -2.93
N VAL A 99 3.79 7.82 -3.16
CA VAL A 99 4.84 8.37 -4.03
C VAL A 99 6.01 8.86 -3.18
N PRO A 100 7.21 8.26 -3.30
CA PRO A 100 8.38 8.73 -2.55
C PRO A 100 8.60 10.23 -2.73
N GLY A 101 8.84 10.95 -1.63
CA GLY A 101 9.01 12.39 -1.63
C GLY A 101 8.72 13.00 -0.25
N LYS A 102 8.79 14.32 -0.17
CA LYS A 102 8.48 15.06 1.07
C LYS A 102 7.04 14.91 1.55
N ASN A 103 6.12 14.57 0.65
CA ASN A 103 4.70 14.36 0.93
C ASN A 103 4.26 13.06 0.24
N PRO A 104 4.58 11.87 0.79
CA PRO A 104 4.30 10.59 0.14
C PRO A 104 2.81 10.31 -0.09
N LEU A 105 1.96 10.89 0.75
CA LEU A 105 0.50 10.87 0.62
C LEU A 105 -0.01 12.29 0.44
N PRO A 106 -0.66 12.61 -0.68
CA PRO A 106 -1.27 13.92 -0.86
C PRO A 106 -2.43 14.12 0.13
N ASN A 107 -2.66 15.37 0.52
CA ASN A 107 -3.80 15.77 1.38
C ASN A 107 -3.89 15.08 2.76
N ILE A 108 -2.79 14.49 3.26
CA ILE A 108 -2.78 13.85 4.57
C ILE A 108 -2.84 14.86 5.72
N LYS A 109 -2.42 16.09 5.49
CA LYS A 109 -2.50 17.15 6.50
C LYS A 109 -3.94 17.65 6.61
N PRO A 110 -4.52 17.72 7.82
CA PRO A 110 -5.85 18.26 8.00
C PRO A 110 -5.91 19.74 7.58
N GLN A 111 -6.97 20.12 6.89
CA GLN A 111 -7.22 21.54 6.52
C GLN A 111 -7.49 22.40 7.76
N ASN A 112 -8.06 21.81 8.81
CA ASN A 112 -8.34 22.45 10.07
C ASN A 112 -7.43 21.88 11.16
N SER A 113 -6.65 22.74 11.82
CA SER A 113 -5.75 22.34 12.90
C SER A 113 -6.45 21.99 14.22
N ASN A 114 -7.77 22.26 14.32
CA ASN A 114 -8.54 21.95 15.52
C ASN A 114 -9.01 20.48 15.50
N LEU A 115 -8.22 19.60 16.12
CA LEU A 115 -8.50 18.17 16.23
C LEU A 115 -9.83 17.85 16.91
N THR A 116 -10.28 18.69 17.85
CA THR A 116 -11.55 18.48 18.56
C THR A 116 -12.72 18.71 17.61
N LEU A 117 -12.69 19.79 16.85
CA LEU A 117 -13.72 20.10 15.85
C LEU A 117 -13.77 19.00 14.79
N GLN A 118 -12.62 18.57 14.30
CA GLN A 118 -12.49 17.51 13.30
C GLN A 118 -13.09 16.17 13.79
N LYS A 119 -12.82 15.80 15.05
CA LYS A 119 -13.45 14.60 15.69
C LYS A 119 -14.97 14.73 15.80
N MET A 120 -15.46 15.93 16.14
CA MET A 120 -16.90 16.18 16.22
C MET A 120 -17.58 16.07 14.85
N GLU A 121 -16.97 16.63 13.82
CA GLU A 121 -17.46 16.52 12.43
C GLU A 121 -17.50 15.05 11.97
N LEU A 122 -16.43 14.28 12.24
CA LEU A 122 -16.40 12.86 11.93
C LEU A 122 -17.49 12.09 12.68
N SER A 123 -17.65 12.33 13.99
CA SER A 123 -18.68 11.70 14.81
C SER A 123 -20.10 12.00 14.29
N LEU A 124 -20.35 13.24 13.87
CA LEU A 124 -21.63 13.62 13.27
C LEU A 124 -21.88 12.89 11.95
N ARG A 125 -20.88 12.86 11.06
CA ARG A 125 -20.95 12.12 9.79
C ARG A 125 -21.23 10.63 10.03
N GLN A 126 -20.53 10.01 10.99
CA GLN A 126 -20.75 8.60 11.34
C GLN A 126 -22.18 8.34 11.85
N LYS A 127 -22.75 9.24 12.67
CA LYS A 127 -24.15 9.13 13.10
C LYS A 127 -25.11 9.18 11.91
N ILE A 128 -24.92 10.14 11.02
CA ILE A 128 -25.73 10.27 9.80
C ILE A 128 -25.59 8.99 8.95
N ASN A 129 -24.37 8.54 8.69
CA ASN A 129 -24.10 7.33 7.91
C ASN A 129 -24.78 6.09 8.51
N ARG A 130 -24.73 5.91 9.84
CA ARG A 130 -25.43 4.78 10.52
C ARG A 130 -26.95 4.82 10.33
N THR A 131 -27.55 5.99 10.27
CA THR A 131 -28.99 6.13 10.00
C THR A 131 -29.33 5.60 8.61
N TYR A 132 -28.48 5.88 7.64
CA TYR A 132 -28.65 5.37 6.27
C TYR A 132 -28.30 3.88 6.13
N LEU A 133 -27.27 3.38 6.82
CA LEU A 133 -26.84 1.96 6.77
C LEU A 133 -27.88 0.97 7.34
N ASN A 134 -28.85 1.45 8.13
CA ASN A 134 -29.93 0.63 8.67
C ASN A 134 -31.10 0.41 7.67
N GLU A 135 -31.02 0.99 6.47
CA GLU A 135 -31.99 0.75 5.42
C GLU A 135 -31.61 -0.48 4.57
N PRO A 136 -32.53 -1.45 4.35
CA PRO A 136 -32.23 -2.73 3.67
C PRO A 136 -31.78 -2.60 2.20
N SER A 137 -31.87 -1.42 1.63
CA SER A 137 -31.53 -1.14 0.22
C SER A 137 -30.15 -0.56 -0.02
N LEU A 138 -29.29 -0.47 1.02
CA LEU A 138 -28.05 0.27 0.91
C LEU A 138 -26.94 -0.53 0.29
N ASP A 139 -26.43 0.05 -0.77
CA ASP A 139 -25.38 -0.32 -1.66
C ASP A 139 -24.06 -0.59 -0.91
N GLN A 140 -23.46 -1.76 -1.14
CA GLN A 140 -22.11 -2.12 -0.69
C GLN A 140 -21.05 -1.05 -1.04
N GLN A 141 -21.31 -0.28 -2.11
CA GLN A 141 -20.46 0.84 -2.54
C GLN A 141 -20.46 1.99 -1.52
N LEU A 142 -21.60 2.26 -0.87
CA LEU A 142 -21.66 3.32 0.15
C LEU A 142 -20.91 2.92 1.41
N ASP A 143 -21.03 1.67 1.88
CA ASP A 143 -20.27 1.16 3.03
C ASP A 143 -18.74 1.23 2.76
N ALA A 144 -18.31 0.77 1.58
CA ALA A 144 -16.90 0.86 1.18
C ALA A 144 -16.40 2.31 1.15
N ARG A 145 -17.23 3.25 0.68
CA ARG A 145 -16.90 4.69 0.66
C ARG A 145 -16.78 5.28 2.07
N ILE A 146 -17.69 4.92 2.97
CA ILE A 146 -17.64 5.33 4.38
C ILE A 146 -16.35 4.85 5.03
N ARG A 147 -16.02 3.57 4.90
CA ARG A 147 -14.77 2.98 5.42
C ARG A 147 -13.54 3.66 4.84
N SER A 148 -13.52 3.99 3.56
CA SER A 148 -12.43 4.72 2.92
C SER A 148 -12.19 6.09 3.56
N PHE A 149 -13.25 6.83 3.90
CA PHE A 149 -13.13 8.12 4.62
C PHE A 149 -12.65 7.96 6.06
N GLU A 150 -13.10 6.92 6.76
CA GLU A 150 -12.66 6.62 8.13
C GLU A 150 -11.17 6.25 8.16
N THR A 151 -10.73 5.41 7.24
CA THR A 151 -9.31 5.07 7.06
C THR A 151 -8.49 6.30 6.70
N ALA A 152 -8.95 7.16 5.78
CA ALA A 152 -8.27 8.40 5.41
C ALA A 152 -8.10 9.36 6.61
N PHE A 153 -9.07 9.40 7.51
CA PHE A 153 -8.95 10.17 8.75
C PHE A 153 -7.92 9.55 9.71
N GLY A 154 -7.93 8.23 9.87
CA GLY A 154 -6.93 7.49 10.67
C GLY A 154 -5.50 7.70 10.15
N MET A 155 -5.33 7.69 8.83
CA MET A 155 -4.05 7.92 8.15
C MET A 155 -3.40 9.27 8.50
N GLN A 156 -4.19 10.31 8.73
CA GLN A 156 -3.65 11.63 9.11
C GLN A 156 -2.79 11.59 10.38
N ARG A 157 -3.07 10.63 11.25
CA ARG A 157 -2.36 10.45 12.53
C ARG A 157 -1.22 9.44 12.41
N GLU A 158 -1.46 8.29 11.81
CA GLU A 158 -0.52 7.16 11.84
C GLU A 158 0.48 7.15 10.67
N ALA A 159 0.07 7.57 9.48
CA ALA A 159 0.98 7.51 8.34
C ALA A 159 2.21 8.45 8.46
N PRO A 160 2.13 9.67 9.03
CA PRO A 160 3.32 10.49 9.25
C PRO A 160 4.39 9.83 10.10
N GLU A 161 4.00 8.99 11.08
CA GLU A 161 4.93 8.26 11.94
C GLU A 161 5.68 7.17 11.15
N ALA A 162 5.02 6.52 10.19
CA ALA A 162 5.68 5.54 9.32
C ALA A 162 6.78 6.16 8.45
N PHE A 163 6.66 7.45 8.12
CA PHE A 163 7.64 8.19 7.29
C PHE A 163 8.71 8.92 8.12
N ASN A 164 8.60 8.91 9.44
CA ASN A 164 9.58 9.57 10.32
C ASN A 164 10.64 8.56 10.77
N PHE A 165 11.86 8.72 10.27
CA PHE A 165 13.00 7.85 10.58
C PHE A 165 13.90 8.40 11.70
N ALA A 166 13.45 9.40 12.47
CA ALA A 166 14.27 10.03 13.50
C ALA A 166 14.74 9.05 14.60
N GLU A 167 13.94 8.01 14.86
CA GLU A 167 14.21 6.98 15.87
C GLU A 167 14.94 5.74 15.32
N GLU A 168 15.15 5.66 14.01
CA GLU A 168 15.93 4.56 13.43
C GLU A 168 17.41 4.68 13.81
N SER A 169 18.07 3.56 14.10
CA SER A 169 19.50 3.54 14.39
C SER A 169 20.34 3.82 13.13
N ASP A 170 21.58 4.25 13.32
CA ASP A 170 22.49 4.49 12.20
C ASP A 170 22.79 3.17 11.46
N GLU A 171 22.90 2.04 12.19
CA GLU A 171 23.05 0.71 11.57
C GLU A 171 21.85 0.34 10.68
N THR A 172 20.64 0.72 11.08
CA THR A 172 19.46 0.52 10.24
C THR A 172 19.53 1.38 8.99
N MET A 173 19.89 2.65 9.12
CA MET A 173 20.01 3.55 7.98
C MET A 173 21.07 3.04 6.99
N ASP A 174 22.21 2.58 7.49
CA ASP A 174 23.29 1.99 6.69
C ASP A 174 22.85 0.70 5.99
N LEU A 175 22.09 -0.18 6.69
CA LEU A 175 21.55 -1.42 6.12
C LEU A 175 20.64 -1.15 4.91
N TYR A 176 19.82 -0.10 4.95
CA TYR A 176 18.95 0.31 3.83
C TYR A 176 19.68 1.22 2.83
N GLY A 177 20.94 1.60 3.06
CA GLY A 177 21.74 2.44 2.18
C GLY A 177 21.15 3.85 2.02
N ILE A 178 20.63 4.43 3.09
CA ILE A 178 19.98 5.74 3.07
C ILE A 178 20.57 6.68 4.13
N GLU A 179 20.65 7.96 3.79
CA GLU A 179 21.07 9.01 4.72
C GLU A 179 19.88 9.63 5.45
N ARG A 180 20.13 10.21 6.63
CA ARG A 180 19.10 10.94 7.38
C ARG A 180 18.54 12.11 6.57
N GLY A 181 17.21 12.21 6.52
CA GLY A 181 16.50 13.20 5.71
C GLY A 181 16.20 12.76 4.28
N THR A 182 16.66 11.57 3.86
CA THR A 182 16.29 10.97 2.58
C THR A 182 14.77 10.72 2.53
N THR A 183 14.13 11.14 1.43
CA THR A 183 12.68 10.98 1.22
C THR A 183 12.36 10.22 -0.07
N THR A 184 13.36 9.78 -0.82
CA THR A 184 13.21 9.12 -2.13
C THR A 184 14.19 7.95 -2.25
N GLY A 185 14.10 7.22 -3.34
CA GLY A 185 14.98 6.08 -3.62
C GLY A 185 14.41 4.74 -3.16
N PHE A 186 15.05 3.66 -3.59
CA PHE A 186 14.59 2.30 -3.31
C PHE A 186 14.76 1.92 -1.83
N GLY A 187 15.90 2.28 -1.22
CA GLY A 187 16.14 2.04 0.21
C GLY A 187 15.08 2.72 1.09
N TRP A 188 14.68 3.95 0.77
CA TRP A 188 13.58 4.64 1.44
C TRP A 188 12.27 3.85 1.32
N GLN A 189 11.94 3.34 0.13
CA GLN A 189 10.72 2.53 -0.08
C GLN A 189 10.76 1.25 0.76
N CYS A 190 11.91 0.56 0.80
CA CYS A 190 12.07 -0.65 1.61
C CYS A 190 11.90 -0.39 3.10
N LEU A 191 12.49 0.69 3.63
CA LEU A 191 12.35 1.05 5.03
C LEU A 191 10.90 1.44 5.37
N VAL A 192 10.24 2.22 4.51
CA VAL A 192 8.81 2.54 4.68
C VAL A 192 7.96 1.27 4.63
N ALA A 193 8.22 0.35 3.70
CA ALA A 193 7.47 -0.91 3.60
C ALA A 193 7.58 -1.72 4.90
N ARG A 194 8.79 -1.86 5.49
CA ARG A 194 8.99 -2.50 6.79
C ARG A 194 8.15 -1.82 7.88
N ARG A 195 8.25 -0.50 8.00
CA ARG A 195 7.55 0.27 9.04
C ARG A 195 6.03 0.23 8.90
N LEU A 196 5.53 0.13 7.68
CA LEU A 196 4.10 -0.07 7.42
C LEU A 196 3.66 -1.50 7.79
N ALA A 197 4.47 -2.52 7.45
CA ALA A 197 4.20 -3.90 7.83
C ALA A 197 4.19 -4.08 9.36
N GLU A 198 5.15 -3.47 10.09
CA GLU A 198 5.18 -3.43 11.56
C GLU A 198 3.93 -2.77 12.17
N ARG A 199 3.22 -1.95 11.41
CA ARG A 199 1.95 -1.28 11.79
C ARG A 199 0.71 -2.00 11.27
N GLY A 200 0.85 -3.23 10.78
CA GLY A 200 -0.27 -4.07 10.36
C GLY A 200 -0.80 -3.79 8.95
N VAL A 201 -0.03 -3.11 8.09
CA VAL A 201 -0.28 -3.07 6.64
C VAL A 201 0.24 -4.37 6.03
N ARG A 202 -0.53 -4.96 5.11
CA ARG A 202 -0.18 -6.25 4.50
C ARG A 202 0.44 -6.06 3.11
#